data_dd3e4a25ff6cb0d8401eb1e51e053467
#
_entry.id   dd3e4a25ff6cb0d8401eb1e51e053467
#
_cell.length_a   1.000
_cell.length_b   1.000
_cell.length_c   1.000
_cell.angle_alpha   90.00
_cell.angle_beta   90.00
_cell.angle_gamma   90.00
#
_symmetry.space_group_name_H-M   'P 1'
#
loop_
_entity.id
_entity.type
_entity.pdbx_description
1 polymer ?
#
loop_
_entity_poly.entity_id
_entity_poly.type
_entity_poly.pdbx_seq_one_letter_code
_entity_poly.pdbx_strand_id
1 'polypeptide(L)'
;MAENTQTKTNTGSFSRGGAAGGSRGPSRGGFGSGPRAGGKGGPRKGGNFERAKPEYDQKILAIRRVTRVVSGGRRMTFSVAMVIGDRKGMIGLGTGKAVDTSIAITKAQKAAKKNMLKLKLTKTMSLPHDLTAKFGSSNLMLMPNRGRGLISGSAVRDMLLLAGVKDVTTKIFSGSKNKLNNARATMKALEQIGTKVMKHASDEKLPKVEGVVVPEEAK
;
A
#
# COMPACT_ATOMS: atom_id res chain seq x y z
N MET A 1 -28.67 -1.12 55.23
CA MET A 1 -29.49 -2.19 54.65
C MET A 1 -28.94 -2.47 53.30
N ALA A 2 -28.31 -3.64 53.16
CA ALA A 2 -27.65 -4.11 51.95
C ALA A 2 -28.61 -5.02 51.20
N GLU A 3 -28.78 -4.82 49.91
CA GLU A 3 -29.42 -5.84 49.05
C GLU A 3 -28.47 -6.23 47.94
N ASN A 4 -28.10 -7.49 48.02
CA ASN A 4 -27.18 -8.21 47.17
C ASN A 4 -28.01 -8.98 46.15
N THR A 5 -27.94 -8.61 44.85
CA THR A 5 -28.61 -9.34 43.79
C THR A 5 -27.62 -10.15 42.99
N GLN A 6 -27.53 -11.44 43.31
CA GLN A 6 -26.77 -12.44 42.54
C GLN A 6 -27.60 -12.85 41.30
N THR A 7 -27.02 -12.68 40.11
CA THR A 7 -27.52 -13.26 38.87
C THR A 7 -26.85 -14.60 38.57
N LYS A 8 -27.68 -15.63 38.52
CA LYS A 8 -27.34 -17.04 38.30
C LYS A 8 -26.91 -17.27 36.83
N THR A 9 -25.76 -17.87 36.67
CA THR A 9 -25.28 -18.45 35.39
C THR A 9 -26.01 -19.79 35.15
N ASN A 10 -26.65 -19.92 34.00
CA ASN A 10 -27.32 -21.15 33.58
C ASN A 10 -26.43 -21.88 32.56
N THR A 11 -25.75 -22.95 33.04
CA THR A 11 -24.99 -23.89 32.22
C THR A 11 -25.94 -25.02 31.77
N GLY A 12 -26.41 -24.95 30.53
CA GLY A 12 -27.16 -26.01 29.89
C GLY A 12 -26.23 -26.99 29.15
N SER A 13 -26.04 -28.15 29.78
CA SER A 13 -25.43 -29.31 29.16
C SER A 13 -26.40 -30.01 28.22
N PHE A 14 -26.05 -30.17 26.92
CA PHE A 14 -26.80 -31.07 26.03
C PHE A 14 -26.01 -32.36 25.82
N SER A 15 -26.61 -33.44 26.30
CA SER A 15 -26.14 -34.81 26.20
C SER A 15 -26.43 -35.41 24.79
N ARG A 16 -25.53 -36.31 24.45
CA ARG A 16 -25.52 -37.20 23.28
C ARG A 16 -26.77 -38.03 23.16
N GLY A 17 -27.30 -38.16 21.93
CA GLY A 17 -28.19 -39.24 21.51
C GLY A 17 -27.68 -39.81 20.20
N GLY A 18 -27.22 -41.03 20.25
CA GLY A 18 -26.84 -41.81 19.08
C GLY A 18 -28.00 -42.56 18.52
N ALA A 19 -28.03 -42.82 17.22
CA ALA A 19 -28.71 -43.95 16.61
C ALA A 19 -28.00 -44.35 15.31
N ALA A 20 -27.74 -45.64 15.24
CA ALA A 20 -27.14 -46.38 14.15
C ALA A 20 -28.14 -46.64 13.00
N GLY A 21 -27.62 -46.82 11.80
CA GLY A 21 -28.43 -47.26 10.66
C GLY A 21 -27.54 -47.39 9.42
N GLY A 22 -27.05 -48.59 9.19
CA GLY A 22 -26.23 -48.98 8.09
C GLY A 22 -27.03 -49.22 6.82
N SER A 23 -26.37 -49.10 5.69
CA SER A 23 -26.63 -49.94 4.52
C SER A 23 -25.38 -50.03 3.64
N ARG A 24 -24.98 -51.25 3.50
CA ARG A 24 -23.93 -51.73 2.58
C ARG A 24 -24.45 -51.67 1.14
N GLY A 25 -23.65 -51.14 0.22
CA GLY A 25 -23.83 -51.33 -1.23
C GLY A 25 -22.49 -51.69 -1.88
N PRO A 26 -22.47 -52.55 -2.89
CA PRO A 26 -21.33 -53.41 -3.19
C PRO A 26 -20.28 -52.81 -4.10
N SER A 27 -19.07 -53.25 -3.86
CA SER A 27 -17.85 -53.13 -4.67
C SER A 27 -18.00 -53.72 -6.08
N ARG A 28 -17.54 -53.01 -7.09
CA ARG A 28 -17.01 -53.51 -8.38
C ARG A 28 -16.14 -52.41 -8.92
N GLY A 29 -14.96 -52.58 -9.37
CA GLY A 29 -14.13 -53.63 -9.85
C GLY A 29 -12.81 -52.96 -10.17
N GLY A 30 -11.72 -53.62 -9.90
CA GLY A 30 -10.39 -53.17 -10.24
C GLY A 30 -10.15 -53.25 -11.74
N PHE A 31 -9.21 -52.45 -12.20
CA PHE A 31 -8.35 -52.79 -13.32
C PHE A 31 -7.27 -51.73 -13.49
N GLY A 32 -6.03 -52.17 -13.56
CA GLY A 32 -4.98 -51.47 -14.25
C GLY A 32 -3.82 -50.99 -13.40
N SER A 33 -3.06 -51.88 -12.80
CA SER A 33 -1.67 -51.63 -12.43
C SER A 33 -0.78 -51.58 -13.68
N GLY A 34 -0.62 -50.40 -14.28
CA GLY A 34 0.44 -50.14 -15.24
C GLY A 34 1.74 -49.75 -14.50
N PRO A 35 2.91 -50.29 -14.91
CA PRO A 35 4.17 -49.87 -14.30
C PRO A 35 4.49 -48.44 -14.64
N ARG A 36 4.47 -47.54 -13.63
CA ARG A 36 4.97 -46.17 -13.75
C ARG A 36 6.48 -46.27 -13.94
N ALA A 37 6.92 -46.06 -15.18
CA ALA A 37 8.32 -45.82 -15.51
C ALA A 37 8.85 -44.70 -14.63
N GLY A 38 9.88 -44.99 -13.85
CA GLY A 38 10.58 -44.06 -12.98
C GLY A 38 11.23 -42.96 -13.79
N GLY A 39 10.54 -41.81 -13.89
CA GLY A 39 11.15 -40.58 -14.36
C GLY A 39 12.17 -40.13 -13.31
N LYS A 40 13.46 -40.29 -13.62
CA LYS A 40 14.57 -39.66 -12.87
C LYS A 40 14.31 -38.15 -12.83
N GLY A 41 13.75 -37.67 -11.71
CA GLY A 41 13.65 -36.24 -11.42
C GLY A 41 15.05 -35.69 -11.30
N GLY A 42 15.58 -35.12 -12.39
CA GLY A 42 16.81 -34.34 -12.34
C GLY A 42 16.67 -33.23 -11.30
N PRO A 43 17.78 -32.84 -10.63
CA PRO A 43 17.75 -31.77 -9.65
C PRO A 43 17.23 -30.51 -10.34
N ARG A 44 16.04 -30.04 -9.92
CA ARG A 44 15.53 -28.72 -10.32
C ARG A 44 16.57 -27.74 -9.83
N LYS A 45 17.41 -27.25 -10.76
CA LYS A 45 18.24 -26.06 -10.54
C LYS A 45 17.29 -24.98 -10.05
N GLY A 46 17.28 -24.76 -8.74
CA GLY A 46 16.66 -23.61 -8.13
C GLY A 46 17.35 -22.39 -8.71
N GLY A 47 16.81 -21.87 -9.80
CA GLY A 47 17.25 -20.59 -10.34
C GLY A 47 17.03 -19.59 -9.21
N ASN A 48 18.13 -19.11 -8.67
CA ASN A 48 18.15 -18.00 -7.74
C ASN A 48 17.73 -16.78 -8.59
N PHE A 49 16.40 -16.60 -8.74
CA PHE A 49 15.86 -15.38 -9.32
C PHE A 49 16.20 -14.28 -8.32
N GLU A 50 17.35 -13.64 -8.48
CA GLU A 50 17.63 -12.38 -7.83
C GLU A 50 16.50 -11.44 -8.25
N ARG A 51 15.52 -11.29 -7.35
CA ARG A 51 14.48 -10.29 -7.52
C ARG A 51 15.18 -8.94 -7.57
N ALA A 52 15.17 -8.31 -8.74
CA ALA A 52 15.70 -6.97 -8.91
C ALA A 52 15.21 -6.11 -7.72
N LYS A 53 16.15 -5.50 -7.00
CA LYS A 53 15.82 -4.65 -5.87
C LYS A 53 14.84 -3.59 -6.35
N PRO A 54 13.69 -3.39 -5.66
CA PRO A 54 12.73 -2.39 -6.06
C PRO A 54 13.42 -1.02 -6.06
N GLU A 55 13.25 -0.28 -7.13
CA GLU A 55 13.80 1.07 -7.34
C GLU A 55 13.39 2.06 -6.24
N TYR A 56 12.23 1.83 -5.63
CA TYR A 56 11.63 2.65 -4.58
C TYR A 56 11.30 1.80 -3.36
N ASP A 57 11.67 2.31 -2.19
CA ASP A 57 11.19 1.75 -0.93
C ASP A 57 9.68 1.98 -0.78
N GLN A 58 8.99 1.01 -0.21
CA GLN A 58 7.54 1.05 -0.07
C GLN A 58 7.10 0.73 1.35
N LYS A 59 6.08 1.45 1.83
CA LYS A 59 5.46 1.18 3.13
C LYS A 59 3.95 1.27 3.06
N ILE A 60 3.29 0.27 3.60
CA ILE A 60 1.83 0.23 3.71
C ILE A 60 1.44 1.04 4.95
N LEU A 61 0.62 2.07 4.78
CA LEU A 61 0.10 2.89 5.87
C LEU A 61 -1.11 2.26 6.55
N ALA A 62 -2.01 1.74 5.75
CA ALA A 62 -3.23 1.10 6.24
C ALA A 62 -3.81 0.12 5.23
N ILE A 63 -4.31 -1.00 5.75
CA ILE A 63 -5.13 -1.96 5.02
C ILE A 63 -6.49 -1.96 5.70
N ARG A 64 -7.56 -1.82 4.93
CA ARG A 64 -8.94 -1.85 5.42
C ARG A 64 -9.78 -2.79 4.58
N ARG A 65 -10.55 -3.66 5.22
CA ARG A 65 -11.59 -4.42 4.56
C ARG A 65 -12.84 -3.54 4.43
N VAL A 66 -13.28 -3.29 3.22
CA VAL A 66 -14.49 -2.51 2.92
C VAL A 66 -15.56 -3.43 2.37
N THR A 67 -16.79 -3.19 2.75
CA THR A 67 -17.92 -4.04 2.41
C THR A 67 -18.92 -3.23 1.58
N ARG A 68 -19.45 -3.83 0.53
CA ARG A 68 -20.60 -3.35 -0.23
C ARG A 68 -21.76 -4.31 0.01
N VAL A 69 -22.86 -3.81 0.54
CA VAL A 69 -24.08 -4.58 0.74
C VAL A 69 -24.88 -4.56 -0.57
N VAL A 70 -25.30 -5.71 -1.02
CA VAL A 70 -26.14 -5.93 -2.21
C VAL A 70 -27.30 -6.85 -1.84
N SER A 71 -28.33 -6.99 -2.70
CA SER A 71 -29.49 -7.86 -2.45
C SER A 71 -29.13 -9.31 -2.10
N GLY A 72 -28.08 -9.86 -2.72
CA GLY A 72 -27.57 -11.22 -2.46
C GLY A 72 -26.55 -11.33 -1.31
N GLY A 73 -26.38 -10.30 -0.47
CA GLY A 73 -25.46 -10.33 0.68
C GLY A 73 -24.36 -9.28 0.63
N ARG A 74 -23.21 -9.58 1.27
CA ARG A 74 -22.09 -8.63 1.45
C ARG A 74 -20.92 -8.98 0.56
N ARG A 75 -20.53 -8.09 -0.34
CA ARG A 75 -19.30 -8.22 -1.12
C ARG A 75 -18.19 -7.44 -0.44
N MET A 76 -17.11 -8.16 -0.10
CA MET A 76 -15.95 -7.59 0.60
C MET A 76 -14.81 -7.34 -0.36
N THR A 77 -14.09 -6.22 -0.15
CA THR A 77 -12.86 -5.89 -0.88
C THR A 77 -11.85 -5.28 0.08
N PHE A 78 -10.58 -5.31 -0.28
CA PHE A 78 -9.51 -4.68 0.49
C PHE A 78 -9.16 -3.32 -0.11
N SER A 79 -9.04 -2.32 0.76
CA SER A 79 -8.52 -1.00 0.40
C SER A 79 -7.18 -0.79 1.07
N VAL A 80 -6.15 -0.59 0.26
CA VAL A 80 -4.77 -0.39 0.70
C VAL A 80 -4.35 1.05 0.45
N ALA A 81 -3.76 1.69 1.44
CA ALA A 81 -3.05 2.96 1.31
C ALA A 81 -1.55 2.71 1.48
N MET A 82 -0.75 3.14 0.50
CA MET A 82 0.68 2.89 0.44
C MET A 82 1.44 4.16 0.08
N VAL A 83 2.63 4.28 0.64
CA VAL A 83 3.62 5.31 0.28
C VAL A 83 4.81 4.64 -0.36
N ILE A 84 5.38 5.27 -1.35
CA ILE A 84 6.65 4.90 -1.98
C ILE A 84 7.60 6.10 -1.95
N GLY A 85 8.90 5.84 -1.84
CA GLY A 85 9.92 6.88 -1.86
C GLY A 85 11.31 6.31 -2.16
N ASP A 86 12.23 7.17 -2.52
CA ASP A 86 13.61 6.82 -2.85
C ASP A 86 14.61 7.22 -1.77
N ARG A 87 14.14 7.85 -0.67
CA ARG A 87 14.95 8.48 0.38
C ARG A 87 15.87 9.59 -0.12
N LYS A 88 15.68 10.07 -1.33
CA LYS A 88 16.47 11.13 -1.97
C LYS A 88 15.64 12.35 -2.36
N GLY A 89 14.48 12.50 -1.74
CA GLY A 89 13.57 13.61 -2.00
C GLY A 89 12.38 13.28 -2.91
N MET A 90 12.19 12.03 -3.33
CA MET A 90 10.99 11.64 -4.05
C MET A 90 10.03 10.88 -3.15
N ILE A 91 8.76 11.23 -3.22
CA ILE A 91 7.69 10.58 -2.45
C ILE A 91 6.42 10.49 -3.28
N GLY A 92 5.70 9.39 -3.13
CA GLY A 92 4.41 9.18 -3.78
C GLY A 92 3.41 8.49 -2.86
N LEU A 93 2.17 8.94 -2.88
CA LEU A 93 1.06 8.34 -2.14
C LEU A 93 0.06 7.72 -3.11
N GLY A 94 -0.28 6.46 -2.90
CA GLY A 94 -1.26 5.74 -3.71
C GLY A 94 -2.26 4.96 -2.88
N THR A 95 -3.45 4.81 -3.45
CA THR A 95 -4.50 3.95 -2.89
C THR A 95 -4.97 2.95 -3.93
N GLY A 96 -5.22 1.71 -3.50
CA GLY A 96 -5.72 0.65 -4.37
C GLY A 96 -6.85 -0.12 -3.70
N LYS A 97 -7.81 -0.59 -4.49
CA LYS A 97 -8.90 -1.48 -4.04
C LYS A 97 -8.95 -2.71 -4.91
N ALA A 98 -9.07 -3.89 -4.30
CA ALA A 98 -9.28 -5.16 -5.00
C ALA A 98 -9.91 -6.19 -4.07
N VAL A 99 -10.31 -7.33 -4.63
CA VAL A 99 -10.80 -8.48 -3.84
C VAL A 99 -9.64 -9.06 -3.04
N ASP A 100 -8.46 -9.23 -3.67
CA ASP A 100 -7.26 -9.74 -3.03
C ASP A 100 -6.33 -8.61 -2.58
N THR A 101 -5.65 -8.80 -1.47
CA THR A 101 -4.70 -7.84 -0.90
C THR A 101 -3.49 -7.61 -1.81
N SER A 102 -2.95 -8.66 -2.44
CA SER A 102 -1.81 -8.57 -3.36
C SER A 102 -2.13 -7.69 -4.58
N ILE A 103 -3.31 -7.88 -5.17
CA ILE A 103 -3.77 -7.06 -6.30
C ILE A 103 -4.04 -5.60 -5.85
N ALA A 104 -4.56 -5.41 -4.63
CA ALA A 104 -4.78 -4.06 -4.08
C ALA A 104 -3.45 -3.33 -3.86
N ILE A 105 -2.41 -4.03 -3.38
CA ILE A 105 -1.05 -3.49 -3.19
C ILE A 105 -0.43 -3.07 -4.53
N THR A 106 -0.49 -3.93 -5.54
CA THR A 106 0.06 -3.59 -6.88
C THR A 106 -0.67 -2.41 -7.53
N LYS A 107 -2.00 -2.29 -7.33
CA LYS A 107 -2.77 -1.12 -7.76
C LYS A 107 -2.37 0.15 -7.01
N ALA A 108 -2.20 0.05 -5.68
CA ALA A 108 -1.76 1.17 -4.85
C ALA A 108 -0.36 1.64 -5.25
N GLN A 109 0.56 0.71 -5.53
CA GLN A 109 1.91 1.01 -5.98
C GLN A 109 1.91 1.73 -7.34
N LYS A 110 1.14 1.27 -8.32
CA LYS A 110 0.98 1.96 -9.62
C LYS A 110 0.40 3.36 -9.45
N ALA A 111 -0.59 3.54 -8.57
CA ALA A 111 -1.17 4.84 -8.26
C ALA A 111 -0.16 5.77 -7.57
N ALA A 112 0.65 5.24 -6.63
CA ALA A 112 1.68 6.01 -5.96
C ALA A 112 2.79 6.46 -6.93
N LYS A 113 3.21 5.60 -7.87
CA LYS A 113 4.18 5.96 -8.91
C LYS A 113 3.66 7.08 -9.85
N LYS A 114 2.35 7.13 -10.12
CA LYS A 114 1.74 8.22 -10.89
C LYS A 114 1.73 9.56 -10.13
N ASN A 115 1.58 9.50 -8.81
CA ASN A 115 1.48 10.67 -7.94
C ASN A 115 2.81 10.98 -7.23
N MET A 116 3.92 10.81 -7.93
CA MET A 116 5.23 11.13 -7.36
C MET A 116 5.47 12.65 -7.35
N LEU A 117 6.04 13.10 -6.22
CA LEU A 117 6.43 14.46 -5.96
C LEU A 117 7.95 14.50 -5.71
N LYS A 118 8.66 15.40 -6.39
CA LYS A 118 10.07 15.68 -6.14
C LYS A 118 10.17 16.90 -5.25
N LEU A 119 10.76 16.73 -4.07
CA LEU A 119 10.91 17.76 -3.06
C LEU A 119 12.17 18.57 -3.28
N LYS A 120 12.09 19.86 -3.05
CA LYS A 120 13.26 20.75 -2.99
C LYS A 120 13.70 20.84 -1.53
N LEU A 121 14.62 19.98 -1.12
CA LEU A 121 15.17 19.94 0.23
C LEU A 121 16.42 20.81 0.33
N THR A 122 16.74 21.25 1.55
CA THR A 122 18.00 21.95 1.87
C THR A 122 19.20 20.99 1.81
N LYS A 123 20.42 21.52 1.86
CA LYS A 123 21.64 20.71 1.92
C LYS A 123 21.67 19.74 3.09
N THR A 124 21.00 20.07 4.18
CA THR A 124 20.86 19.24 5.40
C THR A 124 19.72 18.22 5.32
N MET A 125 19.08 18.04 4.15
CA MET A 125 17.90 17.19 3.96
C MET A 125 16.72 17.59 4.85
N SER A 126 16.55 18.90 5.09
CA SER A 126 15.47 19.50 5.86
C SER A 126 14.56 20.34 4.95
N LEU A 127 13.46 20.86 5.53
CA LEU A 127 12.54 21.77 4.86
C LEU A 127 13.11 23.20 4.85
N PRO A 128 12.84 24.02 3.81
CA PRO A 128 13.29 25.41 3.74
C PRO A 128 12.57 26.36 4.70
N HIS A 129 11.29 26.13 4.97
CA HIS A 129 10.44 26.93 5.85
C HIS A 129 9.32 26.10 6.46
N ASP A 130 8.56 26.69 7.36
CA ASP A 130 7.41 26.06 7.99
C ASP A 130 6.28 25.86 6.98
N LEU A 131 5.67 24.69 7.02
CA LEU A 131 4.59 24.28 6.13
C LEU A 131 3.37 23.90 6.92
N THR A 132 2.24 24.48 6.58
CA THR A 132 0.95 24.09 7.16
C THR A 132 0.02 23.57 6.07
N ALA A 133 -0.72 22.51 6.37
CA ALA A 133 -1.72 21.99 5.45
C ALA A 133 -2.89 21.33 6.16
N LYS A 134 -4.06 21.51 5.56
CA LYS A 134 -5.30 20.87 5.98
C LYS A 134 -5.85 20.00 4.86
N PHE A 135 -6.24 18.77 5.19
CA PHE A 135 -6.95 17.88 4.29
C PHE A 135 -8.06 17.15 5.04
N GLY A 136 -9.32 17.44 4.70
CA GLY A 136 -10.47 16.91 5.44
C GLY A 136 -10.41 17.30 6.91
N SER A 137 -10.45 16.29 7.79
CA SER A 137 -10.34 16.47 9.24
C SER A 137 -8.91 16.55 9.76
N SER A 138 -7.90 16.37 8.91
CA SER A 138 -6.49 16.38 9.33
C SER A 138 -5.87 17.74 9.10
N ASN A 139 -5.33 18.35 10.16
CA ASN A 139 -4.55 19.57 10.13
C ASN A 139 -3.18 19.31 10.73
N LEU A 140 -2.12 19.67 10.01
CA LEU A 140 -0.75 19.43 10.44
C LEU A 140 0.17 20.60 10.07
N MET A 141 1.26 20.70 10.80
CA MET A 141 2.35 21.64 10.59
C MET A 141 3.67 20.88 10.56
N LEU A 142 4.52 21.23 9.63
CA LEU A 142 5.88 20.73 9.47
C LEU A 142 6.83 21.89 9.68
N MET A 143 7.76 21.75 10.62
CA MET A 143 8.74 22.78 10.97
C MET A 143 10.15 22.23 10.78
N PRO A 144 11.06 22.94 10.11
CA PRO A 144 12.46 22.55 10.08
C PRO A 144 13.04 22.62 11.49
N ASN A 145 13.90 21.70 11.84
CA ASN A 145 14.64 21.72 13.09
C ASN A 145 16.15 21.61 12.82
N ARG A 146 16.96 21.93 13.82
CA ARG A 146 18.41 21.82 13.73
C ARG A 146 18.90 20.70 14.66
N GLY A 147 19.34 19.59 14.06
CA GLY A 147 20.04 18.51 14.77
C GLY A 147 19.18 17.64 15.70
N ARG A 148 17.86 17.82 15.78
CA ARG A 148 16.99 16.97 16.62
C ARG A 148 16.49 15.71 15.89
N GLY A 149 16.82 15.57 14.62
CA GLY A 149 16.33 14.48 13.79
C GLY A 149 14.83 14.58 13.46
N LEU A 150 14.24 13.49 13.02
CA LEU A 150 12.83 13.44 12.62
C LEU A 150 11.92 13.18 13.80
N ILE A 151 11.16 14.19 14.22
CA ILE A 151 10.14 14.13 15.28
C ILE A 151 8.77 14.24 14.61
N SER A 152 8.07 13.13 14.49
CA SER A 152 6.82 13.09 13.74
C SER A 152 5.91 11.96 14.21
N GLY A 153 4.60 12.14 14.04
CA GLY A 153 3.61 11.12 14.37
C GLY A 153 3.42 10.11 13.22
N SER A 154 3.10 8.88 13.59
CA SER A 154 2.59 7.78 12.76
C SER A 154 2.82 7.88 11.23
N ALA A 155 1.73 8.07 10.45
CA ALA A 155 1.79 8.11 8.97
C ALA A 155 2.70 9.22 8.42
N VAL A 156 2.78 10.35 9.08
CA VAL A 156 3.63 11.47 8.66
C VAL A 156 5.10 11.08 8.78
N ARG A 157 5.47 10.40 9.89
CA ARG A 157 6.83 9.88 10.08
C ARG A 157 7.25 8.93 8.97
N ASP A 158 6.37 7.98 8.64
CA ASP A 158 6.62 7.01 7.58
C ASP A 158 6.84 7.67 6.22
N MET A 159 6.09 8.73 5.94
CA MET A 159 6.24 9.50 4.71
C MET A 159 7.55 10.28 4.66
N LEU A 160 7.88 11.01 5.72
CA LEU A 160 9.11 11.81 5.76
C LEU A 160 10.36 10.93 5.73
N LEU A 161 10.35 9.76 6.38
CA LEU A 161 11.44 8.78 6.28
C LEU A 161 11.65 8.28 4.85
N LEU A 162 10.57 7.95 4.13
CA LEU A 162 10.65 7.51 2.74
C LEU A 162 11.01 8.64 1.77
N ALA A 163 10.68 9.88 2.11
CA ALA A 163 11.13 11.05 1.37
C ALA A 163 12.61 11.38 1.61
N GLY A 164 13.22 10.81 2.65
CA GLY A 164 14.62 11.08 3.03
C GLY A 164 14.81 12.35 3.82
N VAL A 165 13.75 12.90 4.39
CA VAL A 165 13.83 14.09 5.25
C VAL A 165 14.35 13.70 6.62
N LYS A 166 15.40 14.39 7.11
CA LYS A 166 16.11 14.05 8.37
C LYS A 166 15.69 14.95 9.52
N ASP A 167 15.75 16.26 9.34
CA ASP A 167 15.62 17.24 10.43
C ASP A 167 14.33 18.03 10.30
N VAL A 168 13.24 17.44 10.79
CA VAL A 168 11.91 18.06 10.78
C VAL A 168 11.11 17.66 12.02
N THR A 169 10.49 18.63 12.65
CA THR A 169 9.50 18.44 13.69
C THR A 169 8.11 18.62 13.10
N THR A 170 7.19 17.69 13.40
CA THR A 170 5.81 17.78 12.92
C THR A 170 4.83 17.74 14.07
N LYS A 171 3.77 18.54 13.95
CA LYS A 171 2.65 18.51 14.88
C LYS A 171 1.35 18.29 14.12
N ILE A 172 0.59 17.29 14.55
CA ILE A 172 -0.78 17.06 14.09
C ILE A 172 -1.71 17.71 15.09
N PHE A 173 -2.40 18.78 14.68
CA PHE A 173 -3.32 19.54 15.53
C PHE A 173 -4.69 18.86 15.64
N SER A 174 -5.03 18.06 14.63
CA SER A 174 -6.31 17.36 14.62
C SER A 174 -6.28 16.08 15.46
N GLY A 175 -7.37 15.77 16.16
CA GLY A 175 -7.56 14.48 16.83
C GLY A 175 -7.77 13.28 15.87
N SER A 176 -7.66 13.50 14.56
CA SER A 176 -7.90 12.48 13.54
C SER A 176 -6.84 11.36 13.57
N LYS A 177 -7.26 10.15 13.90
CA LYS A 177 -6.42 8.93 13.82
C LYS A 177 -6.38 8.33 12.41
N ASN A 178 -7.02 8.96 11.41
CA ASN A 178 -7.06 8.44 10.04
C ASN A 178 -5.72 8.63 9.33
N LYS A 179 -4.93 7.54 9.22
CA LYS A 179 -3.61 7.54 8.59
C LYS A 179 -3.63 8.05 7.13
N LEU A 180 -4.70 7.76 6.37
CA LEU A 180 -4.82 8.20 4.98
C LEU A 180 -5.02 9.72 4.88
N ASN A 181 -5.86 10.31 5.74
CA ASN A 181 -6.07 11.76 5.74
C ASN A 181 -4.80 12.50 6.19
N ASN A 182 -4.12 12.00 7.23
CA ASN A 182 -2.84 12.55 7.67
C ASN A 182 -1.79 12.48 6.55
N ALA A 183 -1.73 11.36 5.81
CA ALA A 183 -0.83 11.22 4.67
C ALA A 183 -1.17 12.19 3.53
N ARG A 184 -2.45 12.37 3.19
CA ARG A 184 -2.86 13.35 2.17
C ARG A 184 -2.58 14.78 2.58
N ALA A 185 -2.79 15.12 3.86
CA ALA A 185 -2.43 16.43 4.38
C ALA A 185 -0.91 16.68 4.28
N THR A 186 -0.10 15.66 4.61
CA THR A 186 1.36 15.74 4.43
C THR A 186 1.76 15.94 2.97
N MET A 187 1.15 15.18 2.03
CA MET A 187 1.42 15.40 0.59
C MET A 187 1.08 16.83 0.17
N LYS A 188 -0.07 17.34 0.62
CA LYS A 188 -0.48 18.73 0.32
C LYS A 188 0.48 19.78 0.91
N ALA A 189 1.03 19.54 2.11
CA ALA A 189 2.08 20.40 2.67
C ALA A 189 3.36 20.35 1.82
N LEU A 190 3.79 19.15 1.44
CA LEU A 190 5.00 18.96 0.65
C LEU A 190 4.85 19.46 -0.80
N GLU A 191 3.63 19.53 -1.35
CA GLU A 191 3.36 20.13 -2.67
C GLU A 191 3.73 21.62 -2.73
N GLN A 192 3.77 22.33 -1.61
CA GLN A 192 4.16 23.74 -1.55
C GLN A 192 5.64 23.94 -1.90
N ILE A 193 6.49 22.97 -1.59
CA ILE A 193 7.93 23.01 -1.89
C ILE A 193 8.35 22.04 -2.98
N GLY A 194 7.45 21.17 -3.41
CA GLY A 194 7.71 20.09 -4.36
C GLY A 194 7.21 20.38 -5.77
N THR A 195 7.79 19.71 -6.74
CA THR A 195 7.33 19.70 -8.13
C THR A 195 6.76 18.33 -8.46
N LYS A 196 5.54 18.27 -8.98
CA LYS A 196 4.93 17.01 -9.44
C LYS A 196 5.72 16.43 -10.59
N VAL A 197 6.22 15.22 -10.43
CA VAL A 197 6.86 14.47 -11.51
C VAL A 197 5.75 13.77 -12.29
N MET A 198 5.24 14.42 -13.33
CA MET A 198 4.36 13.77 -14.29
C MET A 198 5.24 12.89 -15.19
N LYS A 199 5.32 11.61 -14.91
CA LYS A 199 5.78 10.65 -15.94
C LYS A 199 4.64 10.55 -16.93
N HIS A 200 4.70 11.33 -18.01
CA HIS A 200 3.89 11.07 -19.19
C HIS A 200 4.24 9.65 -19.66
N ALA A 201 3.24 8.85 -19.99
CA ALA A 201 3.41 7.52 -20.58
C ALA A 201 4.00 7.59 -22.02
N SER A 202 4.55 8.71 -22.42
CA SER A 202 5.05 9.06 -23.76
C SER A 202 6.56 9.27 -23.82
N ASP A 203 7.34 8.77 -22.85
CA ASP A 203 8.80 8.63 -23.07
C ASP A 203 9.12 7.37 -23.90
N GLU A 204 8.11 6.75 -24.50
CA GLU A 204 8.27 5.76 -25.53
C GLU A 204 8.33 6.47 -26.88
N LYS A 205 9.58 6.78 -27.30
CA LYS A 205 10.00 7.00 -28.68
C LYS A 205 9.13 7.94 -29.55
N LEU A 206 9.36 9.24 -29.43
CA LEU A 206 9.23 10.07 -30.62
C LEU A 206 10.36 9.67 -31.60
N PRO A 207 10.04 9.20 -32.80
CA PRO A 207 11.07 9.01 -33.81
C PRO A 207 11.70 10.39 -34.06
N LYS A 208 13.02 10.47 -34.01
CA LYS A 208 13.77 11.61 -34.50
C LYS A 208 13.40 11.79 -35.96
N VAL A 209 12.65 12.84 -36.25
CA VAL A 209 12.46 13.28 -37.61
C VAL A 209 13.79 13.93 -38.04
N GLU A 210 14.67 13.11 -38.58
CA GLU A 210 15.83 13.58 -39.32
C GLU A 210 15.33 14.08 -40.69
N GLY A 211 15.60 15.34 -40.99
CA GLY A 211 15.63 15.88 -42.34
C GLY A 211 14.31 16.42 -42.88
N VAL A 212 13.86 17.58 -42.38
CA VAL A 212 13.15 18.51 -43.28
C VAL A 212 14.19 19.48 -43.83
N VAL A 213 14.68 19.17 -45.02
CA VAL A 213 15.39 20.12 -45.87
C VAL A 213 14.38 21.15 -46.29
N VAL A 214 14.53 22.38 -45.80
CA VAL A 214 13.80 23.55 -46.30
C VAL A 214 14.41 23.90 -47.65
N PRO A 215 13.68 23.87 -48.77
CA PRO A 215 14.20 24.40 -50.02
C PRO A 215 14.30 25.91 -49.89
N GLU A 216 15.52 26.43 -50.05
CA GLU A 216 15.86 27.84 -50.21
C GLU A 216 15.24 28.32 -51.52
N GLU A 217 14.26 29.24 -51.45
CA GLU A 217 13.70 29.92 -52.60
C GLU A 217 14.75 30.82 -53.21
N ALA A 218 15.20 30.46 -54.40
CA ALA A 218 16.00 31.28 -55.29
C ALA A 218 15.18 32.49 -55.79
N LYS A 219 15.82 33.61 -55.79
CA LYS A 219 15.47 34.86 -56.41
C LYS A 219 15.03 34.76 -57.87
#